data_3ca2948e359937332952be200de9e671
#
_entry.id   3ca2948e359937332952be200de9e671
#
_cell.length_a   1.000
_cell.length_b   1.000
_cell.length_c   1.000
_cell.angle_alpha   90.00
_cell.angle_beta   90.00
_cell.angle_gamma   90.00
#
_symmetry.space_group_name_H-M   'P 1'
#
loop_
_entity.id
_entity.type
_entity.pdbx_description
1 polymer ?
#
loop_
_entity_poly.entity_id
_entity_poly.type
_entity_poly.pdbx_seq_one_letter_code
_entity_poly.pdbx_strand_id
1 'polypeptide(L)'
;MERRRLIRIRGSYLVYLPKKVAALYETPDVVVYWEGRFVGVTPPARRRYACNISAPQIVVAGYAAGLDELYIPKNGGAAKGLEKVYAEWTEEGGLLKIRYIDKYADKPEVVERMLKIALYLLEGLEKGTATKKTVEAADDETDLLRLTVNRLCARQPTPKCAFYIQLARYYERAVDHIRELYAESHTPELWRLLYNTARELAEIHNRRNVEDIVKFLSTIPSRRFAVMQTARSELAMLHAVRVVDYFENAAEVYLDLTLYDNAEITAEEAARHSAEMR
;
A
#
# COMPACT_ATOMS: atom_id res chain seq x y z
N MET A 1 9.80 -7.64 25.21
CA MET A 1 10.33 -8.42 24.07
C MET A 1 11.22 -9.53 24.61
N GLU A 2 11.02 -10.79 24.22
CA GLU A 2 11.84 -11.91 24.72
C GLU A 2 12.87 -12.31 23.66
N ARG A 3 14.13 -12.48 24.06
CA ARG A 3 15.17 -13.04 23.20
C ARG A 3 15.13 -14.56 23.27
N ARG A 4 15.17 -15.23 22.11
CA ARG A 4 15.22 -16.69 22.00
C ARG A 4 16.42 -17.08 21.16
N ARG A 5 17.06 -18.21 21.53
CA ARG A 5 18.19 -18.76 20.77
C ARG A 5 17.65 -19.64 19.63
N LEU A 6 18.23 -19.48 18.44
CA LEU A 6 18.04 -20.44 17.35
C LEU A 6 18.81 -21.71 17.65
N ILE A 7 18.16 -22.86 17.57
CA ILE A 7 18.77 -24.17 17.76
C ILE A 7 18.91 -24.80 16.38
N ARG A 8 20.16 -25.11 15.99
CA ARG A 8 20.42 -25.79 14.72
C ARG A 8 20.17 -27.29 14.86
N ILE A 9 19.33 -27.86 13.97
CA ILE A 9 19.03 -29.29 13.90
C ILE A 9 19.15 -29.74 12.44
N ARG A 10 20.15 -30.58 12.13
CA ARG A 10 20.32 -31.21 10.78
C ARG A 10 20.14 -30.27 9.59
N GLY A 11 20.72 -29.07 9.66
CA GLY A 11 20.65 -28.08 8.57
C GLY A 11 19.44 -27.11 8.62
N SER A 12 18.54 -27.30 9.56
CA SER A 12 17.42 -26.39 9.86
C SER A 12 17.63 -25.65 11.16
N TYR A 13 16.83 -24.61 11.40
CA TYR A 13 16.83 -23.86 12.64
C TYR A 13 15.47 -23.96 13.33
N LEU A 14 15.48 -24.16 14.65
CA LEU A 14 14.29 -24.20 15.51
C LEU A 14 14.30 -22.97 16.44
N VAL A 15 13.15 -22.36 16.62
CA VAL A 15 12.90 -21.37 17.68
C VAL A 15 11.72 -21.82 18.53
N TYR A 16 11.92 -21.85 19.86
CA TYR A 16 10.82 -22.16 20.78
C TYR A 16 9.95 -20.92 21.00
N LEU A 17 8.65 -21.04 20.71
CA LEU A 17 7.67 -20.02 21.08
C LEU A 17 7.41 -20.06 22.59
N PRO A 18 7.25 -18.91 23.27
CA PRO A 18 6.79 -18.88 24.66
C PRO A 18 5.46 -19.62 24.81
N LYS A 19 5.26 -20.34 25.91
CA LYS A 19 4.04 -21.11 26.15
C LYS A 19 2.77 -20.27 26.00
N LYS A 20 2.77 -19.01 26.48
CA LYS A 20 1.66 -18.06 26.33
C LYS A 20 1.36 -17.70 24.88
N VAL A 21 2.38 -17.71 23.99
CA VAL A 21 2.21 -17.47 22.55
C VAL A 21 1.71 -18.75 21.88
N ALA A 22 2.33 -19.89 22.18
CA ALA A 22 1.92 -21.19 21.64
C ALA A 22 0.46 -21.54 21.99
N ALA A 23 -0.02 -21.11 23.16
CA ALA A 23 -1.40 -21.31 23.59
C ALA A 23 -2.45 -20.53 22.78
N LEU A 24 -2.03 -19.56 21.94
CA LEU A 24 -2.92 -18.84 21.00
C LEU A 24 -3.22 -19.66 19.74
N TYR A 25 -2.53 -20.77 19.54
CA TYR A 25 -2.67 -21.63 18.37
C TYR A 25 -3.56 -22.84 18.74
N GLU A 26 -4.69 -22.96 18.06
CA GLU A 26 -5.64 -24.07 18.26
C GLU A 26 -5.19 -25.36 17.55
N THR A 27 -4.27 -25.23 16.59
CA THR A 27 -3.70 -26.34 15.81
C THR A 27 -2.18 -26.31 15.86
N PRO A 28 -1.50 -27.47 15.65
CA PRO A 28 -0.04 -27.52 15.57
C PRO A 28 0.52 -26.84 14.29
N ASP A 29 -0.34 -26.58 13.31
CA ASP A 29 0.05 -25.98 12.06
C ASP A 29 0.20 -24.47 12.19
N VAL A 30 1.19 -23.92 11.49
CA VAL A 30 1.47 -22.47 11.44
C VAL A 30 1.76 -22.04 10.00
N VAL A 31 1.39 -20.83 9.69
CA VAL A 31 1.84 -20.15 8.48
C VAL A 31 3.07 -19.33 8.82
N VAL A 32 4.16 -19.59 8.14
CA VAL A 32 5.41 -18.82 8.26
C VAL A 32 5.52 -17.93 7.02
N TYR A 33 5.78 -16.66 7.25
CA TYR A 33 6.05 -15.69 6.19
C TYR A 33 7.28 -14.86 6.56
N TRP A 34 7.95 -14.32 5.57
CA TRP A 34 9.16 -13.55 5.80
C TRP A 34 9.29 -12.40 4.81
N GLU A 35 10.01 -11.38 5.23
CA GLU A 35 10.37 -10.23 4.41
C GLU A 35 11.74 -9.70 4.88
N GLY A 36 12.74 -9.81 4.01
CA GLY A 36 14.12 -9.51 4.39
C GLY A 36 14.58 -10.31 5.62
N ARG A 37 14.89 -9.61 6.70
CA ARG A 37 15.33 -10.20 7.98
C ARG A 37 14.19 -10.52 8.95
N PHE A 38 12.97 -10.18 8.62
CA PHE A 38 11.79 -10.43 9.44
C PHE A 38 11.17 -11.79 9.12
N VAL A 39 10.84 -12.54 10.16
CA VAL A 39 10.07 -13.79 10.06
C VAL A 39 8.86 -13.67 10.96
N GLY A 40 7.68 -13.83 10.38
CA GLY A 40 6.40 -13.87 11.08
C GLY A 40 5.83 -15.28 11.13
N VAL A 41 5.13 -15.60 12.22
CA VAL A 41 4.43 -16.84 12.42
C VAL A 41 3.00 -16.52 12.81
N THR A 42 2.00 -17.11 12.13
CA THR A 42 0.59 -16.89 12.42
C THR A 42 -0.18 -18.21 12.38
N PRO A 43 -1.29 -18.37 13.11
CA PRO A 43 -2.19 -19.51 12.94
C PRO A 43 -2.74 -19.57 11.52
N PRO A 44 -3.01 -20.75 10.95
CA PRO A 44 -3.66 -20.92 9.65
C PRO A 44 -5.16 -20.62 9.71
N ALA A 45 -5.62 -19.91 10.74
CA ALA A 45 -7.02 -19.67 11.01
C ALA A 45 -7.69 -18.85 9.90
N ARG A 46 -8.84 -19.32 9.41
CA ARG A 46 -9.74 -18.53 8.58
C ARG A 46 -10.36 -17.41 9.41
N ARG A 47 -10.20 -16.17 8.96
CA ARG A 47 -10.78 -14.98 9.60
C ARG A 47 -12.20 -14.80 9.10
N ARG A 48 -13.18 -15.13 9.93
CA ARG A 48 -14.62 -15.00 9.63
C ARG A 48 -15.26 -13.98 10.55
N TYR A 49 -16.18 -13.21 10.00
CA TYR A 49 -16.95 -12.25 10.77
C TYR A 49 -18.42 -12.27 10.33
N ALA A 50 -19.34 -12.19 11.31
CA ALA A 50 -20.76 -12.02 11.06
C ALA A 50 -21.22 -10.68 11.65
N CYS A 51 -21.97 -9.92 10.88
CA CYS A 51 -22.49 -8.61 11.26
C CYS A 51 -23.98 -8.49 10.92
N ASN A 52 -24.74 -7.84 11.77
CA ASN A 52 -26.17 -7.60 11.57
C ASN A 52 -26.46 -6.35 10.71
N ILE A 53 -25.42 -5.68 10.22
CA ILE A 53 -25.49 -4.46 9.41
C ILE A 53 -25.07 -4.80 7.98
N SER A 54 -25.91 -4.44 7.02
CA SER A 54 -25.60 -4.53 5.58
C SER A 54 -25.29 -3.12 5.05
N ALA A 55 -24.02 -2.81 4.91
CA ALA A 55 -23.55 -1.54 4.36
C ALA A 55 -22.31 -1.73 3.48
N PRO A 56 -22.09 -0.91 2.44
CA PRO A 56 -20.90 -0.99 1.59
C PRO A 56 -19.60 -0.89 2.38
N GLN A 57 -19.57 -0.05 3.41
CA GLN A 57 -18.40 0.17 4.28
C GLN A 57 -17.98 -1.09 5.03
N ILE A 58 -18.95 -1.93 5.45
CA ILE A 58 -18.64 -3.20 6.14
C ILE A 58 -17.94 -4.17 5.19
N VAL A 59 -18.38 -4.24 3.93
CA VAL A 59 -17.75 -5.08 2.90
C VAL A 59 -16.31 -4.63 2.62
N VAL A 60 -16.12 -3.33 2.42
CA VAL A 60 -14.79 -2.74 2.16
C VAL A 60 -13.87 -2.89 3.38
N ALA A 61 -14.37 -2.63 4.58
CA ALA A 61 -13.60 -2.77 5.82
C ALA A 61 -13.20 -4.24 6.07
N GLY A 62 -14.09 -5.19 5.84
CA GLY A 62 -13.79 -6.62 5.96
C GLY A 62 -12.68 -7.08 5.01
N TYR A 63 -12.69 -6.60 3.78
CA TYR A 63 -11.62 -6.85 2.81
C TYR A 63 -10.28 -6.30 3.31
N ALA A 64 -10.23 -5.00 3.65
CA ALA A 64 -9.02 -4.32 4.11
C ALA A 64 -8.47 -4.90 5.42
N ALA A 65 -9.34 -5.37 6.32
CA ALA A 65 -8.97 -6.03 7.58
C ALA A 65 -8.44 -7.46 7.39
N GLY A 66 -8.41 -7.98 6.16
CA GLY A 66 -7.88 -9.31 5.85
C GLY A 66 -8.82 -10.46 6.22
N LEU A 67 -10.14 -10.24 6.29
CA LEU A 67 -11.09 -11.33 6.47
C LEU A 67 -11.07 -12.28 5.27
N ASP A 68 -11.31 -13.56 5.51
CA ASP A 68 -11.54 -14.55 4.45
C ASP A 68 -13.02 -14.60 4.07
N GLU A 69 -13.92 -14.51 5.07
CA GLU A 69 -15.36 -14.55 4.85
C GLU A 69 -16.08 -13.51 5.73
N LEU A 70 -17.12 -12.90 5.15
CA LEU A 70 -18.04 -11.99 5.85
C LEU A 70 -19.48 -12.44 5.64
N TYR A 71 -20.27 -12.46 6.72
CA TYR A 71 -21.70 -12.79 6.69
C TYR A 71 -22.49 -11.57 7.13
N ILE A 72 -23.38 -11.08 6.26
CA ILE A 72 -24.23 -9.90 6.51
C ILE A 72 -25.66 -10.12 6.00
N PRO A 73 -26.68 -9.41 6.52
CA PRO A 73 -28.04 -9.49 6.00
C PRO A 73 -28.11 -9.12 4.51
N LYS A 74 -28.96 -9.80 3.75
CA LYS A 74 -29.14 -9.62 2.30
C LYS A 74 -29.72 -8.24 1.90
N ASN A 75 -30.12 -7.38 2.81
CA ASN A 75 -30.79 -6.13 2.52
C ASN A 75 -29.85 -5.10 1.87
N GLY A 76 -30.01 -4.91 0.60
CA GLY A 76 -29.77 -3.78 -0.30
C GLY A 76 -28.47 -2.96 -0.31
N GLY A 77 -27.76 -2.81 0.79
CA GLY A 77 -26.62 -1.87 0.86
C GLY A 77 -25.27 -2.43 0.43
N ALA A 78 -25.07 -3.74 0.55
CA ALA A 78 -23.76 -4.37 0.35
C ALA A 78 -23.23 -4.37 -1.09
N ALA A 79 -24.11 -4.35 -2.10
CA ALA A 79 -23.77 -4.50 -3.51
C ALA A 79 -22.70 -3.48 -3.97
N LYS A 80 -22.86 -2.20 -3.61
CA LYS A 80 -21.87 -1.15 -3.92
C LYS A 80 -20.49 -1.37 -3.28
N GLY A 81 -20.44 -2.11 -2.16
CA GLY A 81 -19.18 -2.48 -1.52
C GLY A 81 -18.49 -3.63 -2.25
N LEU A 82 -19.24 -4.55 -2.87
CA LEU A 82 -18.69 -5.67 -3.64
C LEU A 82 -17.98 -5.21 -4.91
N GLU A 83 -18.46 -4.14 -5.54
CA GLU A 83 -17.82 -3.52 -6.70
C GLU A 83 -16.41 -2.95 -6.39
N LYS A 84 -16.13 -2.68 -5.11
CA LYS A 84 -14.90 -2.04 -4.62
C LYS A 84 -13.87 -3.02 -4.05
N VAL A 85 -14.09 -4.32 -4.15
CA VAL A 85 -13.21 -5.35 -3.56
C VAL A 85 -13.13 -6.60 -4.43
N TYR A 86 -12.06 -7.37 -4.29
CA TYR A 86 -12.00 -8.71 -4.90
C TYR A 86 -12.76 -9.71 -4.03
N ALA A 87 -13.96 -10.09 -4.44
CA ALA A 87 -14.79 -11.03 -3.70
C ALA A 87 -15.74 -11.82 -4.61
N GLU A 88 -16.08 -13.03 -4.17
CA GLU A 88 -17.22 -13.82 -4.61
C GLU A 88 -18.29 -13.78 -3.51
N TRP A 89 -19.54 -13.98 -3.87
CA TRP A 89 -20.60 -13.99 -2.89
C TRP A 89 -21.70 -14.99 -3.26
N THR A 90 -22.37 -15.50 -2.22
CA THR A 90 -23.53 -16.40 -2.33
C THR A 90 -24.60 -15.98 -1.33
N GLU A 91 -25.83 -16.37 -1.59
CA GLU A 91 -26.95 -16.13 -0.69
C GLU A 91 -27.33 -17.42 0.02
N GLU A 92 -27.30 -17.41 1.34
CA GLU A 92 -27.64 -18.55 2.19
C GLU A 92 -28.50 -18.10 3.37
N GLY A 93 -29.75 -18.64 3.50
CA GLY A 93 -30.61 -18.40 4.67
C GLY A 93 -30.92 -16.94 4.99
N GLY A 94 -31.06 -16.09 3.99
CA GLY A 94 -31.32 -14.64 4.17
C GLY A 94 -30.05 -13.81 4.46
N LEU A 95 -28.90 -14.45 4.47
CA LEU A 95 -27.59 -13.81 4.60
C LEU A 95 -26.88 -13.77 3.25
N LEU A 96 -26.05 -12.75 3.08
CA LEU A 96 -25.05 -12.65 2.04
C LEU A 96 -23.72 -13.16 2.64
N LYS A 97 -23.20 -14.27 2.11
CA LYS A 97 -21.88 -14.80 2.41
C LYS A 97 -20.91 -14.28 1.38
N ILE A 98 -19.97 -13.45 1.81
CA ILE A 98 -18.94 -12.84 0.98
C ILE A 98 -17.63 -13.56 1.26
N ARG A 99 -16.97 -14.07 0.22
CA ARG A 99 -15.64 -14.69 0.27
C ARG A 99 -14.66 -13.77 -0.44
N TYR A 100 -13.70 -13.24 0.29
CA TYR A 100 -12.68 -12.37 -0.25
C TYR A 100 -11.58 -13.16 -0.97
N ILE A 101 -11.07 -12.57 -2.06
CA ILE A 101 -10.07 -13.18 -2.95
C ILE A 101 -8.75 -12.44 -2.81
N ASP A 102 -7.65 -13.17 -2.64
CA ASP A 102 -6.29 -12.63 -2.68
C ASP A 102 -5.79 -12.68 -4.13
N LYS A 103 -5.92 -11.57 -4.85
CA LYS A 103 -5.47 -11.45 -6.24
C LYS A 103 -3.96 -11.23 -6.36
N TYR A 104 -3.36 -10.66 -5.33
CA TYR A 104 -1.93 -10.36 -5.25
C TYR A 104 -1.33 -11.07 -4.04
N ALA A 105 -0.07 -11.49 -4.17
CA ALA A 105 0.68 -12.13 -3.09
C ALA A 105 1.71 -11.18 -2.45
N ASP A 106 2.15 -10.16 -3.18
CA ASP A 106 3.28 -9.31 -2.80
C ASP A 106 2.90 -7.82 -2.75
N LYS A 107 3.25 -7.17 -1.63
CA LYS A 107 2.97 -5.77 -1.37
C LYS A 107 3.74 -4.82 -2.30
N PRO A 108 5.07 -5.02 -2.54
CA PRO A 108 5.83 -4.26 -3.52
C PRO A 108 5.21 -4.24 -4.91
N GLU A 109 4.74 -5.39 -5.41
CA GLU A 109 4.09 -5.51 -6.71
C GLU A 109 2.85 -4.60 -6.82
N VAL A 110 2.02 -4.59 -5.76
CA VAL A 110 0.81 -3.74 -5.73
C VAL A 110 1.18 -2.25 -5.74
N VAL A 111 2.15 -1.85 -4.93
CA VAL A 111 2.62 -0.45 -4.87
C VAL A 111 3.24 -0.01 -6.20
N GLU A 112 4.05 -0.86 -6.82
CA GLU A 112 4.62 -0.61 -8.15
C GLU A 112 3.53 -0.42 -9.22
N ARG A 113 2.48 -1.26 -9.18
CA ARG A 113 1.34 -1.14 -10.07
C ARG A 113 0.62 0.21 -9.90
N MET A 114 0.43 0.68 -8.67
CA MET A 114 -0.19 1.99 -8.41
C MET A 114 0.65 3.14 -9.00
N LEU A 115 1.97 3.11 -8.84
CA LEU A 115 2.86 4.09 -9.45
C LEU A 115 2.79 4.05 -10.99
N LYS A 116 2.75 2.85 -11.59
CA LYS A 116 2.60 2.68 -13.04
C LYS A 116 1.26 3.22 -13.55
N ILE A 117 0.17 3.07 -12.79
CA ILE A 117 -1.14 3.65 -13.14
C ILE A 117 -1.05 5.18 -13.17
N ALA A 118 -0.49 5.80 -12.13
CA ALA A 118 -0.30 7.25 -12.10
C ALA A 118 0.56 7.76 -13.27
N LEU A 119 1.67 7.07 -13.55
CA LEU A 119 2.58 7.41 -14.64
C LEU A 119 1.89 7.28 -16.01
N TYR A 120 1.21 6.16 -16.27
CA TYR A 120 0.49 5.91 -17.52
C TYR A 120 -0.65 6.93 -17.74
N LEU A 121 -1.38 7.26 -16.66
CA LEU A 121 -2.43 8.26 -16.70
C LEU A 121 -1.90 9.64 -17.08
N LEU A 122 -0.82 10.11 -16.43
CA LEU A 122 -0.18 11.39 -16.71
C LEU A 122 0.41 11.45 -18.12
N GLU A 123 0.99 10.37 -18.61
CA GLU A 123 1.47 10.25 -20.00
C GLU A 123 0.33 10.39 -21.00
N GLY A 124 -0.79 9.73 -20.75
CA GLY A 124 -1.98 9.83 -21.60
C GLY A 124 -2.60 11.23 -21.59
N LEU A 125 -2.56 11.93 -20.45
CA LEU A 125 -3.04 13.31 -20.31
C LEU A 125 -2.11 14.30 -21.03
N GLU A 126 -0.80 14.13 -20.91
CA GLU A 126 0.18 14.95 -21.66
C GLU A 126 -0.01 14.82 -23.16
N LYS A 127 -0.22 13.58 -23.66
CA LYS A 127 -0.41 13.28 -25.08
C LYS A 127 -1.83 13.57 -25.58
N GLY A 128 -2.76 13.94 -24.70
CA GLY A 128 -4.17 14.16 -25.05
C GLY A 128 -4.94 12.88 -25.46
N THR A 129 -4.43 11.70 -25.08
CA THR A 129 -5.05 10.39 -25.38
C THR A 129 -5.91 9.84 -24.24
N ALA A 130 -5.73 10.34 -23.02
CA ALA A 130 -6.55 9.96 -21.89
C ALA A 130 -7.96 10.57 -22.00
N THR A 131 -8.96 9.77 -21.73
CA THR A 131 -10.37 10.16 -21.69
C THR A 131 -10.89 10.21 -20.26
N LYS A 132 -12.05 10.82 -20.03
CA LYS A 132 -12.72 10.80 -18.73
C LYS A 132 -12.85 9.37 -18.19
N LYS A 133 -13.23 8.43 -19.03
CA LYS A 133 -13.36 7.00 -18.65
C LYS A 133 -12.02 6.40 -18.22
N THR A 134 -10.93 6.79 -18.87
CA THR A 134 -9.56 6.34 -18.48
C THR A 134 -9.19 6.88 -17.11
N VAL A 135 -9.51 8.14 -16.84
CA VAL A 135 -9.25 8.80 -15.55
C VAL A 135 -10.04 8.15 -14.42
N GLU A 136 -11.35 7.94 -14.62
CA GLU A 136 -12.23 7.29 -13.65
C GLU A 136 -11.77 5.84 -13.36
N ALA A 137 -11.40 5.09 -14.41
CA ALA A 137 -10.90 3.72 -14.23
C ALA A 137 -9.57 3.64 -13.46
N ALA A 138 -8.68 4.62 -13.66
CA ALA A 138 -7.43 4.70 -12.91
C ALA A 138 -7.67 4.99 -11.43
N ASP A 139 -8.61 5.87 -11.12
CA ASP A 139 -9.03 6.22 -9.78
C ASP A 139 -9.66 5.01 -9.05
N ASP A 140 -10.63 4.35 -9.67
CA ASP A 140 -11.27 3.14 -9.12
C ASP A 140 -10.23 2.01 -8.87
N GLU A 141 -9.27 1.84 -9.78
CA GLU A 141 -8.22 0.81 -9.65
C GLU A 141 -7.25 1.14 -8.51
N THR A 142 -6.82 2.40 -8.36
CA THR A 142 -5.90 2.78 -7.27
C THR A 142 -6.57 2.70 -5.90
N ASP A 143 -7.85 3.02 -5.79
CA ASP A 143 -8.67 2.79 -4.59
C ASP A 143 -8.65 1.31 -4.16
N LEU A 144 -8.90 0.40 -5.11
CA LEU A 144 -8.90 -1.04 -4.88
C LEU A 144 -7.51 -1.56 -4.50
N LEU A 145 -6.45 -1.09 -5.16
CA LEU A 145 -5.08 -1.49 -4.86
C LEU A 145 -4.63 -1.00 -3.47
N ARG A 146 -5.02 0.19 -3.04
CA ARG A 146 -4.78 0.68 -1.68
C ARG A 146 -5.42 -0.24 -0.63
N LEU A 147 -6.67 -0.66 -0.84
CA LEU A 147 -7.34 -1.63 0.03
C LEU A 147 -6.63 -3.00 0.01
N THR A 148 -6.07 -3.39 -1.14
CA THR A 148 -5.31 -4.64 -1.30
C THR A 148 -4.01 -4.60 -0.49
N VAL A 149 -3.26 -3.48 -0.48
CA VAL A 149 -2.07 -3.33 0.38
C VAL A 149 -2.44 -3.46 1.85
N ASN A 150 -3.53 -2.80 2.29
CA ASN A 150 -4.01 -2.92 3.66
C ASN A 150 -4.34 -4.37 4.02
N ARG A 151 -5.03 -5.10 3.13
CA ARG A 151 -5.36 -6.51 3.28
C ARG A 151 -4.12 -7.38 3.41
N LEU A 152 -3.14 -7.23 2.52
CA LEU A 152 -1.89 -7.98 2.57
C LEU A 152 -1.13 -7.73 3.87
N CYS A 153 -1.07 -6.48 4.32
CA CYS A 153 -0.43 -6.11 5.58
C CYS A 153 -1.20 -6.63 6.81
N ALA A 154 -2.53 -6.65 6.76
CA ALA A 154 -3.33 -7.24 7.84
C ALA A 154 -3.15 -8.77 7.94
N ARG A 155 -2.96 -9.45 6.81
CA ARG A 155 -2.75 -10.92 6.76
C ARG A 155 -1.31 -11.33 7.09
N GLN A 156 -0.35 -10.55 6.63
CA GLN A 156 1.10 -10.81 6.78
C GLN A 156 1.80 -9.53 7.27
N PRO A 157 1.61 -9.16 8.54
CA PRO A 157 2.18 -7.94 9.09
C PRO A 157 3.71 -8.04 9.19
N THR A 158 4.40 -7.16 8.48
CA THR A 158 5.85 -7.01 8.50
C THR A 158 6.23 -5.58 8.91
N PRO A 159 7.45 -5.30 9.36
CA PRO A 159 7.88 -3.94 9.66
C PRO A 159 7.74 -2.99 8.48
N LYS A 160 7.91 -3.48 7.24
CA LYS A 160 7.77 -2.68 6.02
C LYS A 160 6.32 -2.33 5.66
N CYS A 161 5.33 -2.95 6.30
CA CYS A 161 3.92 -2.64 6.07
C CYS A 161 3.60 -1.15 6.30
N ALA A 162 4.26 -0.51 7.27
CA ALA A 162 4.08 0.92 7.50
C ALA A 162 4.43 1.76 6.25
N PHE A 163 5.51 1.44 5.57
CA PHE A 163 5.95 2.11 4.35
C PHE A 163 5.02 1.82 3.17
N TYR A 164 4.65 0.54 2.95
CA TYR A 164 3.76 0.18 1.85
C TYR A 164 2.37 0.77 1.97
N ILE A 165 1.81 0.83 3.19
CA ILE A 165 0.50 1.48 3.44
C ILE A 165 0.57 2.98 3.14
N GLN A 166 1.67 3.66 3.51
CA GLN A 166 1.86 5.08 3.21
C GLN A 166 2.02 5.32 1.71
N LEU A 167 2.87 4.56 1.01
CA LEU A 167 3.04 4.65 -0.44
C LEU A 167 1.71 4.45 -1.17
N ALA A 168 0.96 3.41 -0.81
CA ALA A 168 -0.34 3.14 -1.42
C ALA A 168 -1.32 4.30 -1.21
N ARG A 169 -1.33 4.92 -0.02
CA ARG A 169 -2.16 6.08 0.27
C ARG A 169 -1.74 7.31 -0.54
N TYR A 170 -0.44 7.56 -0.69
CA TYR A 170 0.04 8.71 -1.44
C TYR A 170 -0.23 8.57 -2.94
N TYR A 171 -0.09 7.38 -3.51
CA TYR A 171 -0.42 7.15 -4.92
C TYR A 171 -1.92 7.25 -5.21
N GLU A 172 -2.78 6.69 -4.34
CA GLU A 172 -4.22 6.87 -4.46
C GLU A 172 -4.58 8.35 -4.41
N ARG A 173 -4.05 9.11 -3.42
CA ARG A 173 -4.31 10.55 -3.33
C ARG A 173 -3.76 11.35 -4.51
N ALA A 174 -2.62 10.96 -5.06
CA ALA A 174 -2.10 11.60 -6.26
C ALA A 174 -3.05 11.39 -7.45
N VAL A 175 -3.60 10.17 -7.64
CA VAL A 175 -4.55 9.87 -8.72
C VAL A 175 -5.90 10.56 -8.49
N ASP A 176 -6.41 10.62 -7.25
CA ASP A 176 -7.58 11.42 -6.86
C ASP A 176 -7.43 12.87 -7.37
N HIS A 177 -6.30 13.53 -7.05
CA HIS A 177 -6.06 14.91 -7.46
C HIS A 177 -5.80 15.06 -8.96
N ILE A 178 -5.23 14.06 -9.63
CA ILE A 178 -5.13 14.04 -11.11
C ILE A 178 -6.53 14.01 -11.72
N ARG A 179 -7.46 13.22 -11.19
CA ARG A 179 -8.87 13.16 -11.63
C ARG A 179 -9.56 14.51 -11.46
N GLU A 180 -9.41 15.15 -10.30
CA GLU A 180 -9.98 16.46 -10.02
C GLU A 180 -9.36 17.55 -10.92
N LEU A 181 -8.05 17.52 -11.11
CA LEU A 181 -7.34 18.42 -12.01
C LEU A 181 -7.79 18.25 -13.48
N TYR A 182 -8.08 17.02 -13.90
CA TYR A 182 -8.59 16.75 -15.24
C TYR A 182 -9.92 17.46 -15.51
N ALA A 183 -10.78 17.61 -14.51
CA ALA A 183 -12.03 18.36 -14.63
C ALA A 183 -11.82 19.88 -14.77
N GLU A 184 -10.69 20.41 -14.24
CA GLU A 184 -10.39 21.83 -14.14
C GLU A 184 -9.43 22.36 -15.22
N SER A 185 -8.61 21.50 -15.79
CA SER A 185 -7.54 21.95 -16.70
C SER A 185 -7.20 20.93 -17.77
N HIS A 186 -6.98 21.45 -19.01
CA HIS A 186 -6.48 20.69 -20.14
C HIS A 186 -5.16 21.28 -20.69
N THR A 187 -4.31 21.84 -19.82
CA THR A 187 -3.06 22.48 -20.19
C THR A 187 -1.95 21.43 -20.39
N PRO A 188 -1.48 21.14 -21.62
CA PRO A 188 -0.47 20.09 -21.86
C PRO A 188 0.84 20.32 -21.09
N GLU A 189 1.25 21.57 -20.92
CA GLU A 189 2.45 21.93 -20.18
C GLU A 189 2.37 21.51 -18.72
N LEU A 190 1.20 21.64 -18.10
CA LEU A 190 0.95 21.23 -16.72
C LEU A 190 1.05 19.71 -16.58
N TRP A 191 0.43 18.97 -17.49
CA TRP A 191 0.51 17.50 -17.51
C TRP A 191 1.95 17.02 -17.72
N ARG A 192 2.71 17.67 -18.59
CA ARG A 192 4.13 17.34 -18.81
C ARG A 192 4.98 17.54 -17.55
N LEU A 193 4.74 18.62 -16.78
CA LEU A 193 5.45 18.85 -15.52
C LEU A 193 5.16 17.75 -14.50
N LEU A 194 3.89 17.35 -14.36
CA LEU A 194 3.47 16.28 -13.45
C LEU A 194 3.98 14.91 -13.93
N TYR A 195 3.92 14.62 -15.23
CA TYR A 195 4.46 13.40 -15.82
C TYR A 195 5.96 13.25 -15.59
N ASN A 196 6.73 14.31 -15.82
CA ASN A 196 8.18 14.28 -15.58
C ASN A 196 8.50 14.03 -14.11
N THR A 197 7.72 14.60 -13.18
CA THR A 197 7.87 14.36 -11.74
C THR A 197 7.59 12.90 -11.40
N ALA A 198 6.49 12.32 -11.91
CA ALA A 198 6.15 10.92 -11.71
C ALA A 198 7.19 9.97 -12.30
N ARG A 199 7.74 10.29 -13.49
CA ARG A 199 8.77 9.49 -14.16
C ARG A 199 10.05 9.41 -13.33
N GLU A 200 10.52 10.55 -12.81
CA GLU A 200 11.69 10.55 -11.93
C GLU A 200 11.45 9.77 -10.63
N LEU A 201 10.23 9.88 -10.05
CA LEU A 201 9.85 9.06 -8.91
C LEU A 201 9.84 7.56 -9.24
N ALA A 202 9.44 7.16 -10.45
CA ALA A 202 9.52 5.79 -10.92
C ALA A 202 10.97 5.30 -11.06
N GLU A 203 11.89 6.16 -11.46
CA GLU A 203 13.33 5.83 -11.47
C GLU A 203 13.87 5.62 -10.05
N ILE A 204 13.44 6.45 -9.09
CA ILE A 204 13.74 6.29 -7.66
C ILE A 204 13.20 4.96 -7.13
N HIS A 205 11.96 4.62 -7.45
CA HIS A 205 11.36 3.34 -7.07
C HIS A 205 12.23 2.14 -7.50
N ASN A 206 12.73 2.20 -8.74
CA ASN A 206 13.54 1.12 -9.32
C ASN A 206 14.95 1.03 -8.75
N ARG A 207 15.61 2.16 -8.51
CA ARG A 207 17.03 2.22 -8.11
C ARG A 207 17.24 2.25 -6.61
N ARG A 208 16.35 2.91 -5.88
CA ARG A 208 16.42 3.13 -4.41
C ARG A 208 17.79 3.63 -3.95
N ASN A 209 18.33 4.60 -4.66
CA ASN A 209 19.59 5.24 -4.32
C ASN A 209 19.33 6.49 -3.47
N VAL A 210 19.99 6.61 -2.32
CA VAL A 210 19.81 7.74 -1.38
C VAL A 210 20.12 9.08 -2.05
N GLU A 211 21.19 9.17 -2.85
CA GLU A 211 21.61 10.41 -3.48
C GLU A 211 20.57 10.87 -4.51
N ASP A 212 20.03 9.94 -5.34
CA ASP A 212 18.98 10.23 -6.32
C ASP A 212 17.70 10.72 -5.62
N ILE A 213 17.33 10.10 -4.48
CA ILE A 213 16.15 10.50 -3.69
C ILE A 213 16.35 11.91 -3.13
N VAL A 214 17.47 12.20 -2.49
CA VAL A 214 17.77 13.52 -1.92
C VAL A 214 17.80 14.59 -3.01
N LYS A 215 18.40 14.29 -4.17
CA LYS A 215 18.38 15.18 -5.33
C LYS A 215 16.96 15.48 -5.81
N PHE A 216 16.12 14.47 -5.94
CA PHE A 216 14.71 14.65 -6.30
C PHE A 216 13.99 15.56 -5.29
N LEU A 217 14.10 15.28 -3.98
CA LEU A 217 13.50 16.07 -2.93
C LEU A 217 13.96 17.54 -2.96
N SER A 218 15.23 17.80 -3.28
CA SER A 218 15.76 19.16 -3.40
C SER A 218 15.16 19.95 -4.57
N THR A 219 14.57 19.28 -5.58
CA THR A 219 13.92 19.93 -6.73
C THR A 219 12.45 20.25 -6.50
N ILE A 220 11.83 19.75 -5.44
CA ILE A 220 10.38 19.89 -5.19
C ILE A 220 9.94 21.37 -5.10
N PRO A 221 10.65 22.28 -4.41
CA PRO A 221 10.23 23.69 -4.35
C PRO A 221 10.15 24.32 -5.73
N SER A 222 11.11 24.05 -6.63
CA SER A 222 11.10 24.56 -8.01
C SER A 222 9.98 23.94 -8.85
N ARG A 223 9.64 22.66 -8.63
CA ARG A 223 8.52 21.99 -9.31
C ARG A 223 7.18 22.59 -8.88
N ARG A 224 6.96 22.78 -7.56
CA ARG A 224 5.77 23.48 -7.07
C ARG A 224 5.63 24.86 -7.72
N PHE A 225 6.70 25.63 -7.74
CA PHE A 225 6.68 26.94 -8.37
C PHE A 225 6.31 26.86 -9.86
N ALA A 226 6.92 25.95 -10.63
CA ALA A 226 6.62 25.77 -12.05
C ALA A 226 5.14 25.37 -12.27
N VAL A 227 4.61 24.48 -11.46
CA VAL A 227 3.19 24.07 -11.50
C VAL A 227 2.26 25.24 -11.20
N MET A 228 2.57 26.06 -10.16
CA MET A 228 1.79 27.25 -9.81
C MET A 228 1.76 28.28 -10.93
N GLN A 229 2.88 28.48 -11.63
CA GLN A 229 2.96 29.41 -12.77
C GLN A 229 2.22 28.92 -14.03
N THR A 230 2.06 27.60 -14.17
CA THR A 230 1.44 26.98 -15.34
C THR A 230 -0.08 26.78 -15.18
N ALA A 231 -0.56 26.67 -13.94
CA ALA A 231 -1.98 26.49 -13.66
C ALA A 231 -2.79 27.75 -14.00
N ARG A 232 -3.97 27.56 -14.65
CA ARG A 232 -4.83 28.65 -15.13
C ARG A 232 -5.91 29.10 -14.16
N SER A 233 -6.14 28.35 -13.10
CA SER A 233 -7.10 28.65 -12.04
C SER A 233 -6.52 28.28 -10.69
N GLU A 234 -7.06 28.86 -9.61
CA GLU A 234 -6.67 28.54 -8.24
C GLU A 234 -6.96 27.06 -7.90
N LEU A 235 -8.06 26.52 -8.40
CA LEU A 235 -8.43 25.12 -8.16
C LEU A 235 -7.50 24.16 -8.90
N ALA A 236 -7.18 24.45 -10.18
CA ALA A 236 -6.18 23.68 -10.93
C ALA A 236 -4.79 23.75 -10.25
N MET A 237 -4.41 24.94 -9.75
CA MET A 237 -3.17 25.10 -8.99
C MET A 237 -3.16 24.25 -7.72
N LEU A 238 -4.25 24.27 -6.95
CA LEU A 238 -4.39 23.49 -5.73
C LEU A 238 -4.18 21.99 -6.00
N HIS A 239 -4.91 21.43 -6.97
CA HIS A 239 -4.82 20.01 -7.28
C HIS A 239 -3.45 19.63 -7.83
N ALA A 240 -2.88 20.43 -8.73
CA ALA A 240 -1.56 20.16 -9.31
C ALA A 240 -0.44 20.21 -8.27
N VAL A 241 -0.47 21.17 -7.35
CA VAL A 241 0.49 21.24 -6.21
C VAL A 241 0.33 20.01 -5.32
N ARG A 242 -0.91 19.58 -5.03
CA ARG A 242 -1.15 18.38 -4.23
C ARG A 242 -0.58 17.11 -4.86
N VAL A 243 -0.65 16.96 -6.18
CA VAL A 243 0.00 15.84 -6.88
C VAL A 243 1.51 15.84 -6.63
N VAL A 244 2.17 17.02 -6.74
CA VAL A 244 3.60 17.16 -6.44
C VAL A 244 3.91 16.82 -4.98
N ASP A 245 3.08 17.29 -4.03
CA ASP A 245 3.23 17.02 -2.60
C ASP A 245 3.15 15.51 -2.30
N TYR A 246 2.23 14.77 -2.93
CA TYR A 246 2.13 13.33 -2.72
C TYR A 246 3.30 12.55 -3.35
N PHE A 247 3.86 13.03 -4.46
CA PHE A 247 5.08 12.44 -5.00
C PHE A 247 6.31 12.74 -4.14
N GLU A 248 6.39 13.92 -3.51
CA GLU A 248 7.40 14.23 -2.50
C GLU A 248 7.28 13.27 -1.31
N ASN A 249 6.08 13.16 -0.72
CA ASN A 249 5.84 12.27 0.42
C ASN A 249 6.17 10.80 0.08
N ALA A 250 5.90 10.36 -1.15
CA ALA A 250 6.29 9.02 -1.60
C ALA A 250 7.82 8.88 -1.71
N ALA A 251 8.54 9.91 -2.16
CA ALA A 251 10.00 9.91 -2.21
C ALA A 251 10.61 9.87 -0.79
N GLU A 252 10.04 10.57 0.18
CA GLU A 252 10.44 10.50 1.59
C GLU A 252 10.29 9.07 2.14
N VAL A 253 9.16 8.40 1.85
CA VAL A 253 8.97 7.00 2.24
C VAL A 253 9.98 6.07 1.55
N TYR A 254 10.36 6.34 0.30
CA TYR A 254 11.44 5.58 -0.34
C TYR A 254 12.79 5.81 0.31
N LEU A 255 13.08 7.01 0.81
CA LEU A 255 14.29 7.28 1.59
C LEU A 255 14.28 6.44 2.87
N ASP A 256 13.20 6.49 3.65
CA ASP A 256 13.03 5.71 4.87
C ASP A 256 13.19 4.21 4.61
N LEU A 257 12.53 3.69 3.57
CA LEU A 257 12.60 2.28 3.19
C LEU A 257 14.01 1.87 2.74
N THR A 258 14.72 2.75 2.03
CA THR A 258 16.11 2.51 1.60
C THR A 258 17.05 2.48 2.79
N LEU A 259 16.91 3.42 3.73
CA LEU A 259 17.69 3.45 4.96
C LEU A 259 17.39 2.22 5.83
N TYR A 260 16.10 1.83 5.93
CA TYR A 260 15.70 0.62 6.66
C TYR A 260 16.34 -0.65 6.08
N ASP A 261 16.37 -0.77 4.74
CA ASP A 261 16.91 -1.94 4.04
C ASP A 261 18.44 -2.03 4.16
N ASN A 262 19.13 -0.88 4.18
CA ASN A 262 20.59 -0.80 4.23
C ASN A 262 21.15 -0.63 5.65
N ALA A 263 20.30 -0.52 6.68
CA ALA A 263 20.77 -0.44 8.06
C ALA A 263 21.53 -1.71 8.45
N GLU A 264 22.83 -1.62 8.60
CA GLU A 264 23.69 -2.70 9.13
C GLU A 264 23.56 -2.74 10.64
N ILE A 265 22.96 -3.79 11.16
CA ILE A 265 23.11 -4.14 12.57
C ILE A 265 24.37 -4.99 12.65
N THR A 266 25.52 -4.36 12.89
CA THR A 266 26.76 -5.09 13.08
C THR A 266 26.63 -5.94 14.35
N ALA A 267 27.15 -7.17 14.32
CA ALA A 267 27.15 -8.06 15.49
C ALA A 267 27.87 -7.44 16.70
N GLU A 268 28.80 -6.52 16.47
CA GLU A 268 29.55 -5.76 17.49
C GLU A 268 28.64 -4.73 18.21
N GLU A 269 27.78 -4.02 17.52
CA GLU A 269 26.83 -3.07 18.13
C GLU A 269 25.76 -3.79 18.93
N ALA A 270 25.29 -4.93 18.44
CA ALA A 270 24.36 -5.78 19.20
C ALA A 270 24.99 -6.34 20.48
N ALA A 271 26.32 -6.63 20.47
CA ALA A 271 27.07 -7.07 21.65
C ALA A 271 27.29 -5.92 22.64
N ARG A 272 27.64 -4.70 22.18
CA ARG A 272 27.81 -3.51 23.04
C ARG A 272 26.52 -3.11 23.74
N HIS A 273 25.39 -3.01 23.01
CA HIS A 273 24.08 -2.74 23.60
C HIS A 273 23.63 -3.81 24.62
N SER A 274 24.10 -5.06 24.45
CA SER A 274 23.82 -6.13 25.39
C SER A 274 24.68 -6.03 26.67
N ALA A 275 25.86 -5.41 26.60
CA ALA A 275 26.74 -5.19 27.74
C ALA A 275 26.31 -3.96 28.57
N GLU A 276 25.78 -2.94 27.93
CA GLU A 276 25.29 -1.70 28.60
C GLU A 276 23.96 -1.88 29.34
N MET A 277 23.20 -2.93 29.01
CA MET A 277 21.91 -3.25 29.66
C MET A 277 22.04 -4.31 30.78
N ARG A 278 23.26 -4.68 31.19
CA ARG A 278 23.54 -5.55 32.34
C ARG A 278 24.12 -4.75 33.49
#